data_724ae469363f007dde69f7edaf449037
#
_entry.id   724ae469363f007dde69f7edaf449037
#
_cell.length_a   1.000
_cell.length_b   1.000
_cell.length_c   1.000
_cell.angle_alpha   90.00
_cell.angle_beta   90.00
_cell.angle_gamma   90.00
#
_symmetry.space_group_name_H-M   'P 1'
#
loop_
_entity.id
_entity.type
_entity.pdbx_description
1 polymer ?
#
loop_
_entity_poly.entity_id
_entity_poly.type
_entity_poly.pdbx_seq_one_letter_code
_entity_poly.pdbx_strand_id
1 'polypeptide(L)'
;HQTLLKAQQYHELIGLDLKVIEDPQDAEFKEGRINIIDIPLENPDELKFGEVQAQCGNAAYQCIKKMVELSVEGKISSLATAPLNKEALHAAGHIYPGHTELLAELTNTEDYSMLLYSPNLKVIHVSTHISLRTFLDTLNKNRVERVINIANDFLRMAGYEKPNIAVAGVNPHAGENGLFGTEEIEILYPVIKKCQADGIKVDGPIAPDTVFLRAFNGEFDLVVAMYHDQ
;
A
#
# COMPACT_ATOMS: atom_id res chain seq x y z
N HIS A 1 7.60 24.72 0.71
CA HIS A 1 8.77 25.43 1.22
C HIS A 1 8.46 26.16 2.53
N GLN A 2 7.47 27.07 2.56
CA GLN A 2 7.12 27.84 3.76
C GLN A 2 6.77 26.99 4.99
N THR A 3 6.08 25.87 4.80
CA THR A 3 5.75 24.93 5.90
C THR A 3 7.02 24.35 6.52
N LEU A 4 8.01 23.98 5.70
CA LEU A 4 9.29 23.46 6.19
C LEU A 4 10.10 24.53 6.92
N LEU A 5 10.10 25.78 6.43
CA LEU A 5 10.73 26.90 7.12
C LEU A 5 10.10 27.15 8.50
N LYS A 6 8.78 27.07 8.60
CA LYS A 6 8.09 27.15 9.92
C LYS A 6 8.47 25.96 10.82
N ALA A 7 8.52 24.74 10.27
CA ALA A 7 8.91 23.56 11.04
C ALA A 7 10.34 23.63 11.59
N GLN A 8 11.28 24.21 10.84
CA GLN A 8 12.66 24.44 11.32
C GLN A 8 12.73 25.29 12.60
N GLN A 9 11.75 26.17 12.83
CA GLN A 9 11.72 27.01 14.04
C GLN A 9 11.34 26.23 15.30
N TYR A 10 10.65 25.09 15.15
CA TYR A 10 10.14 24.28 16.27
C TYR A 10 11.01 23.05 16.57
N HIS A 11 11.89 22.68 15.66
CA HIS A 11 12.75 21.50 15.78
C HIS A 11 14.20 21.88 15.51
N GLU A 12 15.15 21.14 16.11
CA GLU A 12 16.60 21.32 15.91
C GLU A 12 17.05 20.95 14.46
N LEU A 13 16.18 21.15 13.48
CA LEU A 13 16.49 21.03 12.05
C LEU A 13 17.20 22.28 11.50
N ILE A 14 17.85 23.02 12.40
CA ILE A 14 18.62 24.23 12.10
C ILE A 14 19.82 23.82 11.26
N GLY A 15 19.94 24.40 10.06
CA GLY A 15 21.10 24.20 9.18
C GLY A 15 20.84 23.34 7.96
N LEU A 16 19.60 22.85 7.74
CA LEU A 16 19.25 22.23 6.48
C LEU A 16 19.11 23.30 5.37
N ASP A 17 19.80 23.03 4.25
CA ASP A 17 19.68 23.83 3.04
C ASP A 17 18.45 23.41 2.24
N LEU A 18 17.44 24.28 2.17
CA LEU A 18 16.18 24.03 1.46
C LEU A 18 16.28 24.63 0.05
N LYS A 19 16.57 23.80 -0.96
CA LYS A 19 16.65 24.23 -2.36
C LYS A 19 15.31 24.00 -3.06
N VAL A 20 14.65 25.06 -3.50
CA VAL A 20 13.47 24.96 -4.36
C VAL A 20 13.90 24.66 -5.79
N ILE A 21 13.28 23.67 -6.40
CA ILE A 21 13.50 23.22 -7.78
C ILE A 21 12.15 23.10 -8.50
N GLU A 22 12.15 23.17 -9.82
CA GLU A 22 10.95 23.01 -10.65
C GLU A 22 10.81 21.59 -11.18
N ASP A 23 11.92 20.92 -11.51
CA ASP A 23 11.95 19.54 -12.01
C ASP A 23 12.88 18.67 -11.14
N PRO A 24 12.55 17.38 -10.91
CA PRO A 24 13.42 16.44 -10.20
C PRO A 24 14.84 16.34 -10.79
N GLN A 25 15.02 16.58 -12.09
CA GLN A 25 16.33 16.56 -12.74
C GLN A 25 17.28 17.69 -12.26
N ASP A 26 16.73 18.77 -11.69
CA ASP A 26 17.49 19.89 -11.12
C ASP A 26 17.97 19.61 -9.69
N ALA A 27 17.66 18.42 -9.16
CA ALA A 27 17.99 18.06 -7.79
C ALA A 27 19.52 17.89 -7.60
N GLU A 28 20.03 18.52 -6.57
CA GLU A 28 21.41 18.37 -6.14
C GLU A 28 21.46 17.57 -4.83
N PHE A 29 21.96 16.35 -4.88
CA PHE A 29 22.09 15.48 -3.73
C PHE A 29 23.39 15.79 -2.96
N LYS A 30 23.27 16.60 -1.91
CA LYS A 30 24.35 16.98 -1.00
C LYS A 30 23.92 16.74 0.43
N GLU A 31 24.85 16.38 1.30
CA GLU A 31 24.59 16.27 2.74
C GLU A 31 24.01 17.59 3.29
N GLY A 32 22.96 17.49 4.09
CA GLY A 32 22.27 18.63 4.67
C GLY A 32 21.33 19.40 3.71
N ARG A 33 21.22 18.99 2.44
CA ARG A 33 20.31 19.64 1.45
C ARG A 33 19.04 18.84 1.25
N ILE A 34 17.91 19.55 1.24
CA ILE A 34 16.61 19.02 0.81
C ILE A 34 16.17 19.78 -0.45
N ASN A 35 16.01 19.05 -1.56
CA ASN A 35 15.41 19.59 -2.77
C ASN A 35 13.89 19.56 -2.65
N ILE A 36 13.21 20.64 -3.01
CA ILE A 36 11.77 20.83 -2.80
C ILE A 36 11.13 21.28 -4.11
N ILE A 37 10.14 20.53 -4.59
CA ILE A 37 9.16 21.04 -5.54
C ILE A 37 8.06 21.69 -4.70
N ASP A 38 8.00 23.01 -4.72
CA ASP A 38 7.12 23.77 -3.85
C ASP A 38 5.67 23.75 -4.35
N ILE A 39 4.77 23.38 -3.45
CA ILE A 39 3.33 23.49 -3.64
C ILE A 39 2.85 24.52 -2.61
N PRO A 40 2.51 25.74 -3.02
CA PRO A 40 2.19 26.81 -2.10
C PRO A 40 0.88 26.53 -1.34
N LEU A 41 0.85 26.92 -0.07
CA LEU A 41 -0.38 27.03 0.69
C LEU A 41 -1.16 28.27 0.26
N GLU A 42 -2.49 28.21 0.33
CA GLU A 42 -3.35 29.36 0.00
C GLU A 42 -3.14 30.50 1.02
N ASN A 43 -3.13 30.19 2.30
CA ASN A 43 -2.97 31.15 3.41
C ASN A 43 -1.87 30.69 4.37
N PRO A 44 -0.59 30.81 4.02
CA PRO A 44 0.50 30.25 4.84
C PRO A 44 0.63 30.92 6.22
N ASP A 45 0.19 32.15 6.37
CA ASP A 45 0.22 32.89 7.65
C ASP A 45 -0.84 32.38 8.66
N GLU A 46 -1.91 31.76 8.17
CA GLU A 46 -2.97 31.17 8.98
C GLU A 46 -2.66 29.74 9.41
N LEU A 47 -1.52 29.17 8.99
CA LEU A 47 -1.11 27.84 9.37
C LEU A 47 -0.84 27.74 10.87
N LYS A 48 -1.56 26.86 11.55
CA LYS A 48 -1.41 26.56 12.98
C LYS A 48 -1.06 25.09 13.16
N PHE A 49 0.03 24.83 13.89
CA PHE A 49 0.42 23.47 14.25
C PHE A 49 -0.53 22.90 15.32
N GLY A 50 -0.87 21.62 15.18
CA GLY A 50 -1.76 20.91 16.12
C GLY A 50 -3.25 21.14 15.87
N GLU A 51 -3.63 21.93 14.86
CA GLU A 51 -5.03 22.14 14.47
C GLU A 51 -5.34 21.45 13.13
N VAL A 52 -6.55 20.91 13.02
CA VAL A 52 -7.07 20.38 11.74
C VAL A 52 -7.52 21.54 10.87
N GLN A 53 -6.92 21.67 9.70
CA GLN A 53 -7.22 22.76 8.77
C GLN A 53 -7.41 22.23 7.35
N ALA A 54 -8.48 22.66 6.67
CA ALA A 54 -8.77 22.25 5.28
C ALA A 54 -7.63 22.58 4.30
N GLN A 55 -6.99 23.76 4.44
CA GLN A 55 -5.84 24.11 3.60
C GLN A 55 -4.68 23.12 3.72
N CYS A 56 -4.46 22.52 4.90
CA CYS A 56 -3.43 21.49 5.10
C CYS A 56 -3.82 20.18 4.40
N GLY A 57 -5.11 19.82 4.46
CA GLY A 57 -5.66 18.68 3.74
C GLY A 57 -5.52 18.83 2.23
N ASN A 58 -5.86 20.02 1.69
CA ASN A 58 -5.70 20.32 0.28
C ASN A 58 -4.22 20.29 -0.14
N ALA A 59 -3.32 20.89 0.63
CA ALA A 59 -1.90 20.86 0.34
C ALA A 59 -1.33 19.44 0.33
N ALA A 60 -1.73 18.60 1.28
CA ALA A 60 -1.33 17.20 1.30
C ALA A 60 -1.80 16.44 0.04
N TYR A 61 -3.07 16.64 -0.36
CA TYR A 61 -3.60 16.09 -1.61
C TYR A 61 -2.80 16.56 -2.83
N GLN A 62 -2.53 17.86 -2.96
CA GLN A 62 -1.78 18.40 -4.09
C GLN A 62 -0.34 17.87 -4.13
N CYS A 63 0.31 17.68 -2.96
CA CYS A 63 1.63 17.05 -2.89
C CYS A 63 1.60 15.61 -3.42
N ILE A 64 0.62 14.82 -2.99
CA ILE A 64 0.47 13.43 -3.45
C ILE A 64 0.16 13.40 -4.96
N LYS A 65 -0.75 14.26 -5.43
CA LYS A 65 -1.07 14.37 -6.85
C LYS A 65 0.17 14.70 -7.68
N LYS A 66 0.97 15.67 -7.23
CA LYS A 66 2.21 16.05 -7.93
C LYS A 66 3.23 14.92 -7.98
N MET A 67 3.39 14.16 -6.87
CA MET A 67 4.26 12.99 -6.86
C MET A 67 3.78 11.92 -7.85
N VAL A 68 2.46 11.67 -7.91
CA VAL A 68 1.88 10.70 -8.86
C VAL A 68 2.12 11.16 -10.31
N GLU A 69 1.89 12.44 -10.63
CA GLU A 69 2.16 12.98 -11.95
C GLU A 69 3.62 12.74 -12.37
N LEU A 70 4.58 13.07 -11.52
CA LEU A 70 6.00 12.88 -11.78
C LEU A 70 6.38 11.39 -11.92
N SER A 71 5.71 10.50 -11.18
CA SER A 71 5.91 9.06 -11.28
C SER A 71 5.40 8.51 -12.61
N VAL A 72 4.20 8.93 -13.02
CA VAL A 72 3.59 8.50 -14.31
C VAL A 72 4.41 9.04 -15.49
N GLU A 73 4.99 10.23 -15.37
CA GLU A 73 5.92 10.79 -16.36
C GLU A 73 7.30 10.10 -16.36
N GLY A 74 7.55 9.16 -15.44
CA GLY A 74 8.84 8.47 -15.33
C GLY A 74 9.99 9.34 -14.78
N LYS A 75 9.68 10.49 -14.19
CA LYS A 75 10.67 11.41 -13.62
C LYS A 75 11.16 11.00 -12.24
N ILE A 76 10.38 10.20 -11.52
CA ILE A 76 10.74 9.60 -10.23
C ILE A 76 10.45 8.09 -10.25
N SER A 77 11.27 7.31 -9.55
CA SER A 77 11.18 5.84 -9.55
C SER A 77 10.31 5.28 -8.43
N SER A 78 10.09 6.04 -7.38
CA SER A 78 9.28 5.65 -6.22
C SER A 78 8.78 6.87 -5.47
N LEU A 79 7.75 6.70 -4.67
CA LEU A 79 7.23 7.74 -3.80
C LEU A 79 7.06 7.21 -2.37
N ALA A 80 7.29 8.07 -1.39
CA ALA A 80 7.03 7.81 0.01
C ALA A 80 6.19 8.95 0.58
N THR A 81 5.13 8.62 1.30
CA THR A 81 4.19 9.60 1.84
C THR A 81 4.38 9.81 3.34
N ALA A 82 4.25 11.05 3.79
CA ALA A 82 4.10 11.37 5.20
C ALA A 82 2.69 10.95 5.70
N PRO A 83 2.48 10.85 7.03
CA PRO A 83 1.15 10.60 7.59
C PRO A 83 0.11 11.62 7.10
N LEU A 84 -1.09 11.16 6.82
CA LEU A 84 -2.20 11.95 6.31
C LEU A 84 -3.27 12.12 7.40
N ASN A 85 -3.71 13.36 7.63
CA ASN A 85 -4.87 13.62 8.48
C ASN A 85 -6.15 13.55 7.63
N LYS A 86 -6.96 12.50 7.86
CA LYS A 86 -8.18 12.25 7.06
C LYS A 86 -9.25 13.33 7.24
N GLU A 87 -9.38 13.87 8.46
CA GLU A 87 -10.35 14.92 8.75
C GLU A 87 -10.00 16.20 7.98
N ALA A 88 -8.72 16.61 7.94
CA ALA A 88 -8.26 17.74 7.16
C ALA A 88 -8.47 17.51 5.65
N LEU A 89 -8.21 16.29 5.17
CA LEU A 89 -8.42 15.91 3.78
C LEU A 89 -9.91 16.02 3.39
N HIS A 90 -10.79 15.46 4.22
CA HIS A 90 -12.24 15.54 4.01
C HIS A 90 -12.77 16.97 4.11
N ALA A 91 -12.27 17.77 5.06
CA ALA A 91 -12.62 19.18 5.17
C ALA A 91 -12.24 20.00 3.93
N ALA A 92 -11.20 19.55 3.20
CA ALA A 92 -10.80 20.11 1.92
C ALA A 92 -11.61 19.58 0.71
N GLY A 93 -12.60 18.71 0.93
CA GLY A 93 -13.44 18.12 -0.11
C GLY A 93 -12.86 16.85 -0.76
N HIS A 94 -11.72 16.35 -0.30
CA HIS A 94 -11.10 15.13 -0.82
C HIS A 94 -11.51 13.92 0.05
N ILE A 95 -12.51 13.16 -0.41
CA ILE A 95 -13.13 12.08 0.38
C ILE A 95 -12.48 10.74 0.04
N TYR A 96 -11.36 10.44 0.71
CA TYR A 96 -10.66 9.16 0.57
C TYR A 96 -10.49 8.46 1.93
N PRO A 97 -10.64 7.12 1.98
CA PRO A 97 -10.37 6.33 3.19
C PRO A 97 -8.89 6.36 3.61
N GLY A 98 -7.99 6.49 2.64
CA GLY A 98 -6.54 6.52 2.88
C GLY A 98 -5.73 6.76 1.61
N HIS A 99 -4.41 6.57 1.73
CA HIS A 99 -3.47 6.72 0.62
C HIS A 99 -3.73 5.72 -0.52
N THR A 100 -4.10 4.49 -0.18
CA THR A 100 -4.25 3.40 -1.16
C THR A 100 -5.31 3.75 -2.20
N GLU A 101 -6.49 4.17 -1.75
CA GLU A 101 -7.61 4.53 -2.62
C GLU A 101 -7.31 5.81 -3.41
N LEU A 102 -6.67 6.78 -2.75
CA LEU A 102 -6.24 8.02 -3.40
C LEU A 102 -5.23 7.75 -4.52
N LEU A 103 -4.21 6.93 -4.26
CA LEU A 103 -3.19 6.58 -5.26
C LEU A 103 -3.80 5.76 -6.40
N ALA A 104 -4.69 4.82 -6.10
CA ALA A 104 -5.38 4.02 -7.11
C ALA A 104 -6.20 4.90 -8.06
N GLU A 105 -6.95 5.87 -7.55
CA GLU A 105 -7.70 6.82 -8.37
C GLU A 105 -6.77 7.71 -9.21
N LEU A 106 -5.76 8.30 -8.60
CA LEU A 106 -4.84 9.20 -9.31
C LEU A 106 -4.03 8.48 -10.40
N THR A 107 -3.80 7.17 -10.27
CA THR A 107 -3.11 6.34 -11.28
C THR A 107 -4.08 5.61 -12.22
N ASN A 108 -5.39 5.79 -12.05
CA ASN A 108 -6.43 5.07 -12.78
C ASN A 108 -6.23 3.54 -12.71
N THR A 109 -5.88 3.03 -11.52
CA THR A 109 -5.60 1.62 -11.25
C THR A 109 -6.80 0.96 -10.59
N GLU A 110 -7.40 -0.02 -11.25
CA GLU A 110 -8.54 -0.79 -10.71
C GLU A 110 -8.10 -1.95 -9.81
N ASP A 111 -6.99 -2.60 -10.17
CA ASP A 111 -6.48 -3.77 -9.46
C ASP A 111 -5.26 -3.41 -8.60
N TYR A 112 -5.51 -3.28 -7.31
CA TYR A 112 -4.48 -3.00 -6.31
C TYR A 112 -4.68 -3.82 -5.05
N SER A 113 -3.63 -3.93 -4.24
CA SER A 113 -3.71 -4.58 -2.93
C SER A 113 -2.66 -4.01 -1.98
N MET A 114 -2.94 -4.10 -0.69
CA MET A 114 -2.01 -3.72 0.36
C MET A 114 -1.00 -4.85 0.60
N LEU A 115 0.28 -4.51 0.54
CA LEU A 115 1.38 -5.39 0.86
C LEU A 115 2.10 -4.90 2.12
N LEU A 116 2.20 -5.76 3.13
CA LEU A 116 3.10 -5.58 4.27
C LEU A 116 4.42 -6.27 3.96
N TYR A 117 5.51 -5.51 4.00
CA TYR A 117 6.82 -5.98 3.60
C TYR A 117 7.82 -5.92 4.75
N SER A 118 8.44 -7.06 5.01
CA SER A 118 9.70 -7.13 5.74
C SER A 118 10.66 -8.08 5.00
N PRO A 119 11.97 -8.04 5.26
CA PRO A 119 12.91 -8.94 4.60
C PRO A 119 12.54 -10.41 4.72
N ASN A 120 12.02 -10.82 5.89
CA ASN A 120 11.74 -12.22 6.20
C ASN A 120 10.28 -12.62 5.98
N LEU A 121 9.36 -11.67 5.86
CA LEU A 121 7.93 -11.96 5.68
C LEU A 121 7.27 -10.90 4.81
N LYS A 122 6.59 -11.33 3.77
CA LYS A 122 5.79 -10.49 2.87
C LYS A 122 4.36 -11.01 2.89
N VAL A 123 3.41 -10.13 3.14
CA VAL A 123 1.99 -10.48 3.23
C VAL A 123 1.17 -9.51 2.39
N ILE A 124 0.41 -10.04 1.44
CA ILE A 124 -0.54 -9.28 0.62
C ILE A 124 -1.97 -9.68 0.98
N HIS A 125 -2.91 -8.73 0.96
CA HIS A 125 -4.24 -8.92 1.50
C HIS A 125 -5.31 -8.98 0.42
N VAL A 126 -6.22 -9.94 0.50
CA VAL A 126 -7.43 -10.01 -0.33
C VAL A 126 -8.39 -8.89 0.05
N SER A 127 -8.57 -8.64 1.35
CA SER A 127 -9.34 -7.53 1.88
C SER A 127 -8.56 -6.80 2.99
N THR A 128 -8.89 -5.51 3.23
CA THR A 128 -8.19 -4.68 4.21
C THR A 128 -9.15 -4.08 5.24
N HIS A 129 -9.63 -2.86 5.04
CA HIS A 129 -10.35 -2.05 6.03
C HIS A 129 -11.87 -2.29 5.99
N ILE A 130 -12.29 -3.55 6.06
CA ILE A 130 -13.70 -3.96 6.14
C ILE A 130 -13.93 -4.90 7.32
N SER A 131 -15.19 -5.02 7.78
CA SER A 131 -15.50 -5.98 8.85
C SER A 131 -15.32 -7.42 8.38
N LEU A 132 -15.04 -8.35 9.31
CA LEU A 132 -14.97 -9.78 8.97
C LEU A 132 -16.26 -10.31 8.34
N ARG A 133 -17.42 -9.80 8.77
CA ARG A 133 -18.71 -10.16 8.15
C ARG A 133 -18.77 -9.68 6.70
N THR A 134 -18.45 -8.42 6.45
CA THR A 134 -18.39 -7.87 5.07
C THR A 134 -17.40 -8.63 4.22
N PHE A 135 -16.24 -9.00 4.78
CA PHE A 135 -15.24 -9.81 4.08
C PHE A 135 -15.86 -11.13 3.62
N LEU A 136 -16.49 -11.89 4.51
CA LEU A 136 -17.11 -13.18 4.16
C LEU A 136 -18.23 -13.01 3.12
N ASP A 137 -19.07 -11.97 3.27
CA ASP A 137 -20.17 -11.68 2.34
C ASP A 137 -19.68 -11.27 0.94
N THR A 138 -18.46 -10.71 0.83
CA THR A 138 -17.90 -10.18 -0.43
C THR A 138 -16.78 -11.01 -1.02
N LEU A 139 -16.30 -12.03 -0.29
CA LEU A 139 -15.23 -12.91 -0.76
C LEU A 139 -15.64 -13.60 -2.06
N ASN A 140 -14.82 -13.48 -3.09
CA ASN A 140 -15.11 -14.07 -4.39
C ASN A 140 -13.83 -14.49 -5.13
N LYS A 141 -14.00 -15.42 -6.08
CA LYS A 141 -12.91 -16.01 -6.87
C LYS A 141 -12.08 -14.97 -7.62
N ASN A 142 -12.74 -13.99 -8.23
CA ASN A 142 -12.06 -12.99 -9.05
C ASN A 142 -11.09 -12.14 -8.22
N ARG A 143 -11.51 -11.73 -7.02
CA ARG A 143 -10.64 -10.94 -6.13
C ARG A 143 -9.43 -11.73 -5.66
N VAL A 144 -9.62 -12.99 -5.24
CA VAL A 144 -8.52 -13.87 -4.82
C VAL A 144 -7.52 -14.09 -5.96
N GLU A 145 -8.02 -14.39 -7.17
CA GLU A 145 -7.20 -14.57 -8.36
C GLU A 145 -6.37 -13.31 -8.68
N ARG A 146 -6.99 -12.13 -8.67
CA ARG A 146 -6.29 -10.86 -8.91
C ARG A 146 -5.17 -10.63 -7.90
N VAL A 147 -5.41 -10.89 -6.61
CA VAL A 147 -4.39 -10.70 -5.59
C VAL A 147 -3.23 -11.69 -5.75
N ILE A 148 -3.48 -12.94 -6.13
CA ILE A 148 -2.42 -13.90 -6.43
C ILE A 148 -1.58 -13.42 -7.63
N ASN A 149 -2.21 -12.89 -8.69
CA ASN A 149 -1.50 -12.33 -9.84
C ASN A 149 -0.66 -11.12 -9.44
N ILE A 150 -1.22 -10.16 -8.69
CA ILE A 150 -0.47 -8.99 -8.17
C ILE A 150 0.74 -9.44 -7.33
N ALA A 151 0.57 -10.46 -6.48
CA ALA A 151 1.66 -11.03 -5.67
C ALA A 151 2.78 -11.60 -6.55
N ASN A 152 2.42 -12.38 -7.57
CA ASN A 152 3.38 -12.95 -8.51
C ASN A 152 4.14 -11.87 -9.29
N ASP A 153 3.43 -10.87 -9.81
CA ASP A 153 4.02 -9.80 -10.59
C ASP A 153 4.94 -8.93 -9.72
N PHE A 154 4.52 -8.60 -8.50
CA PHE A 154 5.36 -7.91 -7.53
C PHE A 154 6.66 -8.67 -7.25
N LEU A 155 6.59 -9.97 -6.95
CA LEU A 155 7.78 -10.77 -6.66
C LEU A 155 8.71 -10.85 -7.89
N ARG A 156 8.15 -11.00 -9.11
CA ARG A 156 8.96 -10.96 -10.34
C ARG A 156 9.66 -9.63 -10.54
N MET A 157 8.97 -8.51 -10.33
CA MET A 157 9.56 -7.17 -10.36
C MET A 157 10.65 -6.99 -9.28
N ALA A 158 10.49 -7.63 -8.13
CA ALA A 158 11.47 -7.64 -7.04
C ALA A 158 12.66 -8.60 -7.30
N GLY A 159 12.73 -9.25 -8.46
CA GLY A 159 13.86 -10.10 -8.89
C GLY A 159 13.73 -11.59 -8.57
N TYR A 160 12.57 -12.06 -8.12
CA TYR A 160 12.32 -13.49 -7.92
C TYR A 160 12.03 -14.16 -9.25
N GLU A 161 12.94 -15.03 -9.72
CA GLU A 161 12.75 -15.74 -10.99
C GLU A 161 11.57 -16.73 -10.98
N LYS A 162 11.37 -17.38 -9.82
CA LYS A 162 10.34 -18.40 -9.62
C LYS A 162 9.64 -18.15 -8.26
N PRO A 163 8.80 -17.11 -8.15
CA PRO A 163 8.08 -16.82 -6.93
C PRO A 163 7.33 -18.03 -6.36
N ASN A 164 7.43 -18.27 -5.07
CA ASN A 164 6.72 -19.32 -4.35
C ASN A 164 5.71 -18.69 -3.39
N ILE A 165 4.43 -18.73 -3.72
CA ILE A 165 3.35 -18.02 -3.04
C ILE A 165 2.54 -18.99 -2.20
N ALA A 166 2.22 -18.63 -0.95
CA ALA A 166 1.25 -19.35 -0.13
C ALA A 166 -0.08 -18.59 -0.08
N VAL A 167 -1.20 -19.30 -0.07
CA VAL A 167 -2.53 -18.74 0.19
C VAL A 167 -3.01 -19.24 1.54
N ALA A 168 -3.29 -18.32 2.47
CA ALA A 168 -3.87 -18.67 3.76
C ALA A 168 -5.33 -19.11 3.59
N GLY A 169 -5.78 -20.06 4.41
CA GLY A 169 -7.20 -20.41 4.50
C GLY A 169 -8.03 -19.30 5.12
N VAL A 170 -9.33 -19.33 4.97
CA VAL A 170 -10.30 -18.43 5.61
C VAL A 170 -10.61 -18.94 7.02
N ASN A 171 -10.92 -20.22 7.10
CA ASN A 171 -11.40 -20.88 8.31
C ASN A 171 -10.25 -21.55 9.11
N PRO A 172 -10.46 -21.84 10.40
CA PRO A 172 -9.52 -22.64 11.18
C PRO A 172 -9.14 -23.94 10.45
N HIS A 173 -7.86 -24.30 10.50
CA HIS A 173 -7.31 -25.48 9.81
C HIS A 173 -7.64 -25.54 8.31
N ALA A 174 -7.79 -24.35 7.65
CA ALA A 174 -8.20 -24.23 6.26
C ALA A 174 -9.49 -25.02 5.94
N GLY A 175 -10.49 -24.93 6.84
CA GLY A 175 -11.82 -25.49 6.69
C GLY A 175 -11.94 -26.99 7.03
N GLU A 176 -10.83 -27.73 7.27
CA GLU A 176 -10.82 -29.17 7.58
C GLU A 176 -11.77 -29.98 6.67
N ASN A 177 -11.58 -29.88 5.36
CA ASN A 177 -12.45 -30.54 4.35
C ASN A 177 -13.95 -30.18 4.46
N GLY A 178 -14.27 -28.94 4.88
CA GLY A 178 -15.65 -28.44 4.99
C GLY A 178 -16.27 -28.59 6.38
N LEU A 179 -15.49 -29.04 7.37
CA LEU A 179 -16.00 -29.16 8.75
C LEU A 179 -16.26 -27.81 9.40
N PHE A 180 -15.41 -26.79 9.08
CA PHE A 180 -15.48 -25.45 9.67
C PHE A 180 -15.91 -24.36 8.69
N GLY A 181 -16.30 -24.74 7.47
CA GLY A 181 -16.73 -23.84 6.41
C GLY A 181 -16.36 -24.40 5.03
N THR A 182 -16.96 -23.84 3.98
CA THR A 182 -16.79 -24.35 2.61
C THR A 182 -16.05 -23.37 1.69
N GLU A 183 -15.65 -22.21 2.22
CA GLU A 183 -15.00 -21.12 1.44
C GLU A 183 -13.71 -21.59 0.76
N GLU A 184 -12.95 -22.46 1.43
CA GLU A 184 -11.75 -23.08 0.85
C GLU A 184 -12.11 -23.95 -0.36
N ILE A 185 -13.15 -24.77 -0.24
CA ILE A 185 -13.58 -25.73 -1.27
C ILE A 185 -14.21 -24.98 -2.45
N GLU A 186 -15.08 -24.01 -2.16
CA GLU A 186 -15.89 -23.34 -3.16
C GLU A 186 -15.14 -22.20 -3.87
N ILE A 187 -14.19 -21.54 -3.17
CA ILE A 187 -13.53 -20.32 -3.65
C ILE A 187 -12.02 -20.54 -3.82
N LEU A 188 -11.29 -20.92 -2.73
CA LEU A 188 -9.82 -20.87 -2.77
C LEU A 188 -9.22 -21.99 -3.61
N TYR A 189 -9.61 -23.24 -3.43
CA TYR A 189 -9.07 -24.37 -4.22
C TYR A 189 -9.26 -24.20 -5.71
N PRO A 190 -10.44 -23.82 -6.24
CA PRO A 190 -10.60 -23.60 -7.68
C PRO A 190 -9.70 -22.50 -8.24
N VAL A 191 -9.51 -21.41 -7.47
CA VAL A 191 -8.65 -20.29 -7.89
C VAL A 191 -7.17 -20.70 -7.89
N ILE A 192 -6.72 -21.36 -6.81
CA ILE A 192 -5.33 -21.83 -6.70
C ILE A 192 -5.01 -22.78 -7.86
N LYS A 193 -5.88 -23.74 -8.16
CA LYS A 193 -5.70 -24.66 -9.29
C LYS A 193 -5.64 -23.94 -10.64
N LYS A 194 -6.45 -22.90 -10.83
CA LYS A 194 -6.41 -22.07 -12.02
C LYS A 194 -5.06 -21.36 -12.15
N CYS A 195 -4.63 -20.66 -11.09
CA CYS A 195 -3.34 -19.97 -11.09
C CYS A 195 -2.15 -20.91 -11.32
N GLN A 196 -2.21 -22.13 -10.76
CA GLN A 196 -1.21 -23.17 -11.03
C GLN A 196 -1.20 -23.59 -12.52
N ALA A 197 -2.36 -23.74 -13.14
CA ALA A 197 -2.47 -24.06 -14.57
C ALA A 197 -1.95 -22.92 -15.44
N ASP A 198 -2.08 -21.66 -14.98
CA ASP A 198 -1.53 -20.46 -15.63
C ASP A 198 -0.01 -20.30 -15.38
N GLY A 199 0.63 -21.24 -14.67
CA GLY A 199 2.08 -21.30 -14.47
C GLY A 199 2.59 -20.55 -13.23
N ILE A 200 1.71 -20.11 -12.34
CA ILE A 200 2.09 -19.50 -11.06
C ILE A 200 2.37 -20.61 -10.03
N LYS A 201 3.54 -20.56 -9.38
CA LYS A 201 3.84 -21.46 -8.27
C LYS A 201 3.17 -20.93 -7.01
N VAL A 202 2.00 -21.46 -6.72
CA VAL A 202 1.16 -21.09 -5.57
C VAL A 202 0.64 -22.33 -4.87
N ASP A 203 0.73 -22.35 -3.54
CA ASP A 203 0.25 -23.45 -2.69
C ASP A 203 -0.82 -22.94 -1.72
N GLY A 204 -1.74 -23.84 -1.36
CA GLY A 204 -2.81 -23.53 -0.41
C GLY A 204 -4.14 -24.22 -0.77
N PRO A 205 -5.20 -23.85 -0.04
CA PRO A 205 -5.18 -23.04 1.17
C PRO A 205 -4.44 -23.74 2.31
N ILE A 206 -3.60 -22.99 3.03
CA ILE A 206 -2.82 -23.47 4.17
C ILE A 206 -3.42 -22.92 5.46
N ALA A 207 -3.42 -23.71 6.51
CA ALA A 207 -3.94 -23.30 7.80
C ALA A 207 -3.29 -22.00 8.31
N PRO A 208 -4.09 -20.97 8.67
CA PRO A 208 -3.59 -19.64 9.03
C PRO A 208 -2.61 -19.62 10.20
N ASP A 209 -2.78 -20.52 11.16
CA ASP A 209 -1.93 -20.66 12.35
C ASP A 209 -0.50 -21.13 12.04
N THR A 210 -0.26 -21.68 10.84
CA THR A 210 1.05 -22.23 10.45
C THR A 210 1.69 -21.51 9.26
N VAL A 211 0.90 -20.99 8.33
CA VAL A 211 1.41 -20.46 7.05
C VAL A 211 2.38 -19.32 7.21
N PHE A 212 2.12 -18.40 8.14
CA PHE A 212 2.98 -17.23 8.35
C PHE A 212 4.34 -17.62 8.96
N LEU A 213 4.36 -18.58 9.89
CA LEU A 213 5.61 -19.11 10.44
C LEU A 213 6.42 -19.85 9.38
N ARG A 214 5.78 -20.63 8.51
CA ARG A 214 6.44 -21.31 7.39
C ARG A 214 7.04 -20.34 6.40
N ALA A 215 6.33 -19.26 6.08
CA ALA A 215 6.84 -18.19 5.23
C ALA A 215 7.99 -17.42 5.90
N PHE A 216 7.87 -17.09 7.18
CA PHE A 216 8.94 -16.43 7.93
C PHE A 216 10.24 -17.27 7.95
N ASN A 217 10.12 -18.60 7.98
CA ASN A 217 11.24 -19.55 7.90
C ASN A 217 11.74 -19.81 6.47
N GLY A 218 11.23 -19.09 5.46
CA GLY A 218 11.72 -19.12 4.09
C GLY A 218 11.13 -20.21 3.20
N GLU A 219 10.04 -20.88 3.62
CA GLU A 219 9.37 -21.88 2.78
C GLU A 219 8.61 -21.22 1.62
N PHE A 220 8.08 -20.03 1.84
CA PHE A 220 7.37 -19.22 0.86
C PHE A 220 7.96 -17.81 0.77
N ASP A 221 7.90 -17.22 -0.42
CA ASP A 221 8.40 -15.87 -0.67
C ASP A 221 7.37 -14.80 -0.23
N LEU A 222 6.07 -15.15 -0.26
CA LEU A 222 4.98 -14.27 0.10
C LEU A 222 3.73 -15.07 0.50
N VAL A 223 2.94 -14.53 1.43
CA VAL A 223 1.63 -15.07 1.84
C VAL A 223 0.51 -14.16 1.34
N VAL A 224 -0.49 -14.74 0.70
CA VAL A 224 -1.78 -14.09 0.41
C VAL A 224 -2.70 -14.33 1.61
N ALA A 225 -2.91 -13.29 2.40
CA ALA A 225 -3.82 -13.28 3.53
C ALA A 225 -5.23 -12.89 3.10
N MET A 226 -6.23 -13.45 3.73
CA MET A 226 -7.62 -13.20 3.37
C MET A 226 -8.14 -11.88 3.93
N TYR A 227 -7.71 -11.49 5.13
CA TYR A 227 -8.13 -10.28 5.80
C TYR A 227 -6.97 -9.67 6.62
N HIS A 228 -7.12 -8.41 7.02
CA HIS A 228 -6.04 -7.59 7.58
C HIS A 228 -5.33 -8.18 8.81
N ASP A 229 -6.10 -8.69 9.77
CA ASP A 229 -5.57 -9.15 11.07
C ASP A 229 -5.40 -10.69 11.14
N GLN A 230 -5.32 -11.35 9.98
CA GLN A 230 -5.10 -12.79 9.90
C GLN A 230 -3.72 -13.19 10.42
#